data_c6a07ec8ccb67af7638ee4c383571017
#
_entry.id   c6a07ec8ccb67af7638ee4c383571017
#
_cell.length_a   1.000
_cell.length_b   1.000
_cell.length_c   1.000
_cell.angle_alpha   90.00
_cell.angle_beta   90.00
_cell.angle_gamma   90.00
#
_symmetry.space_group_name_H-M   'P 1'
#
loop_
_entity.id
_entity.type
_entity.pdbx_description
1 polymer ?
#
loop_
_entity_poly.entity_id
_entity_poly.type
_entity_poly.pdbx_seq_one_letter_code
_entity_poly.pdbx_strand_id
1 'polypeptide(L)'
;MLKAIVRFLAVVGAIYLLTIVVALFVLAGRKGKVPSKTLLEANFEKQLVEDIPQTTTSKFMLQDRTTLRDVVDAIDRASTDERVKGMVAKIGAVPMGMAQTQELREAVQRFRAHKKLAVAYAETFGEFGPGNNSYYLATAFDQIYLQPSGDV
;
A
#
# COMPACT_ATOMS: atom_id res chain seq x y z
N MET A 1 30.60 -9.12 50.41
CA MET A 1 30.38 -9.92 49.22
C MET A 1 29.01 -9.67 48.58
N LEU A 2 27.89 -9.73 49.28
CA LEU A 2 26.54 -9.56 48.71
C LEU A 2 26.34 -8.25 47.94
N LYS A 3 26.81 -7.10 48.46
CA LYS A 3 26.71 -5.80 47.83
C LYS A 3 27.48 -5.70 46.50
N ALA A 4 28.61 -6.41 46.38
CA ALA A 4 29.39 -6.46 45.13
C ALA A 4 28.67 -7.29 44.04
N ILE A 5 28.06 -8.40 44.43
CA ILE A 5 27.27 -9.25 43.51
C ILE A 5 26.04 -8.50 43.01
N VAL A 6 25.34 -7.78 43.88
CA VAL A 6 24.17 -6.97 43.49
C VAL A 6 24.56 -5.86 42.51
N ARG A 7 25.67 -5.17 42.74
CA ARG A 7 26.17 -4.14 41.82
C ARG A 7 26.58 -4.74 40.46
N PHE A 8 27.22 -5.88 40.46
CA PHE A 8 27.59 -6.57 39.21
C PHE A 8 26.36 -6.96 38.42
N LEU A 9 25.35 -7.59 39.05
CA LEU A 9 24.09 -7.93 38.38
C LEU A 9 23.33 -6.72 37.88
N ALA A 10 23.34 -5.59 38.60
CA ALA A 10 22.73 -4.34 38.16
C ALA A 10 23.41 -3.79 36.90
N VAL A 11 24.75 -3.82 36.84
CA VAL A 11 25.49 -3.36 35.65
C VAL A 11 25.23 -4.27 34.45
N VAL A 12 25.26 -5.58 34.62
CA VAL A 12 24.95 -6.55 33.56
C VAL A 12 23.50 -6.36 33.06
N GLY A 13 22.54 -6.19 33.96
CA GLY A 13 21.15 -5.92 33.61
C GLY A 13 20.97 -4.61 32.83
N ALA A 14 21.70 -3.55 33.24
CA ALA A 14 21.65 -2.27 32.52
C ALA A 14 22.23 -2.37 31.11
N ILE A 15 23.35 -3.09 30.94
CA ILE A 15 23.94 -3.34 29.61
C ILE A 15 22.99 -4.14 28.72
N TYR A 16 22.36 -5.17 29.27
CA TYR A 16 21.39 -5.99 28.54
C TYR A 16 20.17 -5.19 28.08
N LEU A 17 19.61 -4.35 28.98
CA LEU A 17 18.53 -3.42 28.63
C LEU A 17 18.94 -2.44 27.54
N LEU A 18 20.13 -1.88 27.63
CA LEU A 18 20.65 -0.95 26.62
C LEU A 18 20.78 -1.64 25.25
N THR A 19 21.30 -2.87 25.20
CA THR A 19 21.41 -3.62 23.94
C THR A 19 20.06 -3.92 23.32
N ILE A 20 19.03 -4.26 24.13
CA ILE A 20 17.67 -4.44 23.64
C ILE A 20 17.11 -3.14 23.05
N VAL A 21 17.25 -2.01 23.76
CA VAL A 21 16.77 -0.70 23.30
C VAL A 21 17.45 -0.32 21.97
N VAL A 22 18.77 -0.49 21.87
CA VAL A 22 19.53 -0.22 20.64
C VAL A 22 19.07 -1.13 19.52
N ALA A 23 18.88 -2.43 19.78
CA ALA A 23 18.38 -3.39 18.78
C ALA A 23 17.00 -3.03 18.28
N LEU A 24 16.09 -2.62 19.18
CA LEU A 24 14.74 -2.16 18.81
C LEU A 24 14.79 -0.87 17.98
N PHE A 25 15.70 0.05 18.31
CA PHE A 25 15.88 1.30 17.56
C PHE A 25 16.43 1.04 16.15
N VAL A 26 17.39 0.12 16.02
CA VAL A 26 17.95 -0.29 14.72
C VAL A 26 16.89 -1.02 13.88
N LEU A 27 16.08 -1.89 14.48
CA LEU A 27 14.99 -2.58 13.79
C LEU A 27 13.89 -1.60 13.35
N ALA A 28 13.51 -0.65 14.22
CA ALA A 28 12.51 0.38 13.88
C ALA A 28 13.02 1.36 12.81
N GLY A 29 14.32 1.63 12.77
CA GLY A 29 14.96 2.49 11.76
C GLY A 29 15.15 1.84 10.37
N ARG A 30 14.97 0.53 10.25
CA ARG A 30 15.03 -0.20 8.97
C ARG A 30 13.74 -0.08 8.16
N LYS A 31 13.22 1.14 7.99
CA LYS A 31 12.30 1.41 6.88
C LYS A 31 13.07 1.22 5.60
N GLY A 32 12.63 0.25 4.77
CA GLY A 32 13.30 -0.05 3.51
C GLY A 32 13.48 1.24 2.70
N LYS A 33 14.71 1.55 2.31
CA LYS A 33 14.97 2.71 1.45
C LYS A 33 14.33 2.44 0.10
N VAL A 34 13.37 3.28 -0.29
CA VAL A 34 12.80 3.25 -1.63
C VAL A 34 13.91 3.56 -2.64
N PRO A 35 14.17 2.68 -3.64
CA PRO A 35 15.18 2.91 -4.66
C PRO A 35 14.92 4.19 -5.47
N SER A 36 15.96 4.76 -6.09
CA SER A 36 15.88 6.01 -6.86
C SER A 36 15.10 5.90 -8.17
N LYS A 37 14.74 4.68 -8.59
CA LYS A 37 13.89 4.41 -9.76
C LYS A 37 12.91 3.32 -9.37
N THR A 38 11.72 3.70 -8.94
CA THR A 38 10.68 2.77 -8.45
C THR A 38 9.40 2.96 -9.26
N LEU A 39 8.69 1.88 -9.50
CA LEU A 39 7.31 1.90 -9.97
C LEU A 39 6.40 1.65 -8.77
N LEU A 40 5.32 2.39 -8.68
CA LEU A 40 4.25 2.11 -7.73
C LEU A 40 3.42 0.95 -8.30
N GLU A 41 3.35 -0.15 -7.57
CA GLU A 41 2.44 -1.24 -7.87
C GLU A 41 1.18 -1.11 -7.03
N ALA A 42 0.01 -1.11 -7.67
CA ALA A 42 -1.29 -1.08 -7.02
C ALA A 42 -2.10 -2.33 -7.43
N ASN A 43 -2.64 -3.05 -6.46
CA ASN A 43 -3.48 -4.22 -6.72
C ASN A 43 -4.92 -3.93 -6.30
N PHE A 44 -5.78 -3.69 -7.29
CA PHE A 44 -7.21 -3.44 -7.11
C PHE A 44 -8.08 -4.69 -7.28
N GLU A 45 -7.48 -5.87 -7.33
CA GLU A 45 -8.22 -7.15 -7.26
C GLU A 45 -8.61 -7.50 -5.83
N LYS A 46 -7.99 -6.84 -4.84
CA LYS A 46 -8.37 -7.02 -3.43
C LYS A 46 -9.46 -6.03 -3.05
N GLN A 47 -10.45 -6.53 -2.32
CA GLN A 47 -11.51 -5.68 -1.81
C GLN A 47 -10.94 -4.57 -0.91
N LEU A 48 -11.19 -3.32 -1.28
CA LEU A 48 -10.85 -2.16 -0.46
C LEU A 48 -11.96 -1.92 0.56
N VAL A 49 -11.57 -1.63 1.80
CA VAL A 49 -12.51 -1.27 2.87
C VAL A 49 -12.57 0.26 2.95
N GLU A 50 -13.76 0.82 3.14
CA GLU A 50 -13.88 2.29 3.24
C GLU A 50 -13.26 2.81 4.53
N ASP A 51 -13.53 2.13 5.65
CA ASP A 51 -12.98 2.50 6.95
C ASP A 51 -12.77 1.26 7.85
N ILE A 52 -11.78 1.34 8.71
CA ILE A 52 -11.55 0.35 9.75
C ILE A 52 -11.91 1.00 11.09
N PRO A 53 -12.90 0.46 11.84
CA PRO A 53 -13.25 0.99 13.14
C PRO A 53 -12.03 1.09 14.06
N GLN A 54 -11.82 2.22 14.71
CA GLN A 54 -10.62 2.53 15.51
C GLN A 54 -10.58 1.80 16.87
N THR A 55 -11.28 0.67 17.01
CA THR A 55 -11.21 -0.15 18.21
C THR A 55 -9.93 -0.99 18.23
N THR A 56 -9.38 -1.23 19.42
CA THR A 56 -8.12 -1.99 19.59
C THR A 56 -8.23 -3.39 18.99
N THR A 57 -9.40 -4.02 19.06
CA THR A 57 -9.66 -5.37 18.54
C THR A 57 -9.70 -5.37 17.01
N SER A 58 -10.31 -4.36 16.38
CA SER A 58 -10.38 -4.27 14.92
C SER A 58 -9.01 -3.97 14.31
N LYS A 59 -8.16 -3.17 14.96
CA LYS A 59 -6.78 -2.96 14.53
C LYS A 59 -5.98 -4.25 14.48
N PHE A 60 -6.20 -5.14 15.45
CA PHE A 60 -5.48 -6.41 15.50
C PHE A 60 -6.02 -7.44 14.49
N MET A 61 -7.34 -7.50 14.31
CA MET A 61 -7.99 -8.46 13.38
C MET A 61 -7.96 -8.03 11.91
N LEU A 62 -7.86 -6.73 11.62
CA LEU A 62 -7.96 -6.16 10.28
C LEU A 62 -6.65 -5.52 9.79
N GLN A 63 -5.53 -5.86 10.45
CA GLN A 63 -4.21 -5.27 10.19
C GLN A 63 -3.72 -5.47 8.74
N ASP A 64 -4.22 -6.47 8.03
CA ASP A 64 -3.88 -6.76 6.63
C ASP A 64 -4.87 -6.16 5.60
N ARG A 65 -5.87 -5.39 6.05
CA ARG A 65 -6.83 -4.78 5.12
C ARG A 65 -6.40 -3.37 4.77
N THR A 66 -6.26 -3.13 3.48
CA THR A 66 -5.95 -1.81 2.93
C THR A 66 -7.23 -1.01 2.78
N THR A 67 -7.28 0.20 3.34
CA THR A 67 -8.42 1.09 3.15
C THR A 67 -8.30 1.86 1.83
N LEU A 68 -9.45 2.29 1.29
CA LEU A 68 -9.50 3.16 0.13
C LEU A 68 -8.64 4.42 0.35
N ARG A 69 -8.75 5.03 1.53
CA ARG A 69 -7.99 6.22 1.92
C ARG A 69 -6.49 5.98 1.90
N ASP A 70 -6.01 4.84 2.44
CA ASP A 70 -4.58 4.51 2.43
C ASP A 70 -4.03 4.41 1.01
N VAL A 71 -4.84 3.85 0.08
CA VAL A 71 -4.47 3.72 -1.32
C VAL A 71 -4.39 5.10 -1.98
N VAL A 72 -5.41 5.94 -1.81
CA VAL A 72 -5.46 7.30 -2.36
C VAL A 72 -4.28 8.11 -1.84
N ASP A 73 -4.04 8.10 -0.52
CA ASP A 73 -2.91 8.79 0.12
C ASP A 73 -1.55 8.26 -0.38
N ALA A 74 -1.44 6.97 -0.68
CA ALA A 74 -0.22 6.38 -1.24
C ALA A 74 0.02 6.85 -2.68
N ILE A 75 -1.02 6.89 -3.52
CA ILE A 75 -0.96 7.39 -4.88
C ILE A 75 -0.58 8.88 -4.90
N ASP A 76 -1.22 9.69 -4.05
CA ASP A 76 -0.95 11.13 -3.95
C ASP A 76 0.49 11.40 -3.48
N ARG A 77 1.00 10.67 -2.49
CA ARG A 77 2.41 10.76 -2.09
C ARG A 77 3.37 10.33 -3.19
N ALA A 78 3.04 9.26 -3.91
CA ALA A 78 3.84 8.77 -5.02
C ALA A 78 3.85 9.75 -6.22
N SER A 79 2.79 10.53 -6.40
CA SER A 79 2.70 11.52 -7.48
C SER A 79 3.78 12.60 -7.38
N THR A 80 4.15 13.00 -6.16
CA THR A 80 5.15 14.04 -5.89
C THR A 80 6.55 13.50 -5.60
N ASP A 81 6.69 12.19 -5.32
CA ASP A 81 7.99 11.58 -5.02
C ASP A 81 8.82 11.37 -6.31
N GLU A 82 9.94 12.07 -6.43
CA GLU A 82 10.84 11.98 -7.61
C GLU A 82 11.42 10.59 -7.86
N ARG A 83 11.47 9.74 -6.86
CA ARG A 83 11.93 8.36 -6.97
C ARG A 83 10.94 7.48 -7.72
N VAL A 84 9.65 7.80 -7.65
CA VAL A 84 8.58 7.08 -8.36
C VAL A 84 8.49 7.58 -9.79
N LYS A 85 8.72 6.69 -10.75
CA LYS A 85 8.76 7.02 -12.18
C LYS A 85 7.48 6.70 -12.92
N GLY A 86 6.61 5.90 -12.32
CA GLY A 86 5.33 5.52 -12.91
C GLY A 86 4.54 4.62 -11.96
N MET A 87 3.36 4.20 -12.40
CA MET A 87 2.47 3.31 -11.69
C MET A 87 2.00 2.18 -12.61
N VAL A 88 1.93 0.96 -12.06
CA VAL A 88 1.27 -0.18 -12.67
C VAL A 88 0.17 -0.64 -11.73
N ALA A 89 -1.05 -0.72 -12.22
CA ALA A 89 -2.20 -1.18 -11.45
C ALA A 89 -2.76 -2.48 -12.04
N LYS A 90 -2.92 -3.48 -11.19
CA LYS A 90 -3.69 -4.68 -11.54
C LYS A 90 -5.15 -4.43 -11.17
N ILE A 91 -6.03 -4.49 -12.18
CA ILE A 91 -7.47 -4.26 -12.04
C ILE A 91 -8.17 -5.58 -12.32
N GLY A 92 -8.99 -6.02 -11.40
CA GLY A 92 -9.71 -7.30 -11.51
C GLY A 92 -11.23 -7.13 -11.46
N ALA A 93 -11.91 -8.27 -11.45
CA ALA A 93 -13.37 -8.35 -11.41
C ALA A 93 -13.98 -8.12 -10.01
N VAL A 94 -13.19 -7.62 -9.04
CA VAL A 94 -13.72 -7.37 -7.69
C VAL A 94 -14.69 -6.19 -7.72
N PRO A 95 -15.91 -6.38 -7.23
CA PRO A 95 -16.91 -5.31 -7.22
C PRO A 95 -16.45 -4.14 -6.35
N MET A 96 -16.22 -3.00 -6.98
CA MET A 96 -16.06 -1.72 -6.30
C MET A 96 -17.32 -0.89 -6.47
N GLY A 97 -17.72 -0.18 -5.41
CA GLY A 97 -18.78 0.82 -5.51
C GLY A 97 -18.37 1.96 -6.45
N MET A 98 -19.36 2.60 -7.09
CA MET A 98 -19.11 3.71 -8.02
C MET A 98 -18.32 4.86 -7.35
N ALA A 99 -18.64 5.19 -6.10
CA ALA A 99 -17.94 6.24 -5.35
C ALA A 99 -16.45 5.90 -5.14
N GLN A 100 -16.15 4.67 -4.74
CA GLN A 100 -14.77 4.19 -4.60
C GLN A 100 -14.01 4.24 -5.93
N THR A 101 -14.67 3.82 -7.00
CA THR A 101 -14.11 3.86 -8.36
C THR A 101 -13.79 5.30 -8.78
N GLN A 102 -14.68 6.25 -8.51
CA GLN A 102 -14.48 7.67 -8.83
C GLN A 102 -13.30 8.25 -8.05
N GLU A 103 -13.21 7.99 -6.74
CA GLU A 103 -12.12 8.48 -5.90
C GLU A 103 -10.74 7.95 -6.34
N LEU A 104 -10.67 6.67 -6.70
CA LEU A 104 -9.44 6.08 -7.26
C LEU A 104 -9.09 6.68 -8.62
N ARG A 105 -10.08 6.90 -9.48
CA ARG A 105 -9.88 7.55 -10.78
C ARG A 105 -9.29 8.94 -10.63
N GLU A 106 -9.83 9.73 -9.72
CA GLU A 106 -9.31 11.08 -9.43
C GLU A 106 -7.88 11.03 -8.92
N ALA A 107 -7.54 10.08 -8.03
CA ALA A 107 -6.18 9.90 -7.55
C ALA A 107 -5.21 9.55 -8.70
N VAL A 108 -5.60 8.64 -9.60
CA VAL A 108 -4.81 8.29 -10.80
C VAL A 108 -4.65 9.50 -11.72
N GLN A 109 -5.69 10.28 -11.94
CA GLN A 109 -5.62 11.49 -12.76
C GLN A 109 -4.67 12.53 -12.15
N ARG A 110 -4.70 12.74 -10.82
CA ARG A 110 -3.73 13.60 -10.13
C ARG A 110 -2.30 13.09 -10.29
N PHE A 111 -2.09 11.76 -10.17
CA PHE A 111 -0.78 11.15 -10.41
C PHE A 111 -0.25 11.44 -11.82
N ARG A 112 -1.09 11.28 -12.84
CA ARG A 112 -0.76 11.56 -14.24
C ARG A 112 -0.49 13.05 -14.52
N ALA A 113 -1.16 13.94 -13.80
CA ALA A 113 -0.92 15.38 -13.90
C ALA A 113 0.53 15.76 -13.56
N HIS A 114 1.24 14.93 -12.78
CA HIS A 114 2.68 15.05 -12.51
C HIS A 114 3.57 14.46 -13.63
N LYS A 115 3.02 14.18 -14.82
CA LYS A 115 3.74 13.64 -16.00
C LYS A 115 4.38 12.27 -15.73
N LYS A 116 3.78 11.46 -14.87
CA LYS A 116 4.19 10.09 -14.58
C LYS A 116 3.27 9.12 -15.31
N LEU A 117 3.86 8.12 -15.97
CA LEU A 117 3.11 7.10 -16.70
C LEU A 117 2.31 6.23 -15.73
N ALA A 118 1.04 6.03 -16.02
CA ALA A 118 0.16 5.11 -15.32
C ALA A 118 -0.36 4.04 -16.27
N VAL A 119 -0.15 2.78 -15.93
CA VAL A 119 -0.53 1.62 -16.74
C VAL A 119 -1.50 0.75 -15.95
N ALA A 120 -2.61 0.36 -16.59
CA ALA A 120 -3.54 -0.62 -16.07
C ALA A 120 -3.31 -1.97 -16.75
N TYR A 121 -3.35 -3.03 -15.98
CA TYR A 121 -3.37 -4.41 -16.46
C TYR A 121 -4.58 -5.13 -15.88
N ALA A 122 -5.28 -5.89 -16.71
CA ALA A 122 -6.37 -6.74 -16.28
C ALA A 122 -6.28 -8.11 -16.98
N GLU A 123 -6.67 -9.17 -16.26
CA GLU A 123 -6.87 -10.48 -16.85
C GLU A 123 -8.20 -10.52 -17.59
N THR A 124 -9.23 -9.93 -17.01
CA THR A 124 -10.57 -9.79 -17.57
C THR A 124 -11.30 -8.61 -16.91
N PHE A 125 -12.28 -8.05 -17.58
CA PHE A 125 -13.19 -7.07 -17.00
C PHE A 125 -14.60 -7.62 -16.76
N GLY A 126 -15.03 -8.64 -17.50
CA GLY A 126 -16.42 -9.07 -17.56
C GLY A 126 -16.71 -10.53 -17.22
N GLU A 127 -15.73 -11.39 -16.98
CA GLU A 127 -15.91 -12.84 -16.87
C GLU A 127 -16.84 -13.28 -15.70
N PHE A 128 -16.82 -12.57 -14.60
CA PHE A 128 -17.58 -12.93 -13.37
C PHE A 128 -18.69 -11.94 -13.01
N GLY A 129 -18.99 -11.00 -13.90
CA GLY A 129 -20.01 -9.97 -13.66
C GLY A 129 -19.84 -8.74 -14.53
N PRO A 130 -20.69 -7.72 -14.38
CA PRO A 130 -20.56 -6.49 -15.16
C PRO A 130 -19.25 -5.79 -14.86
N GLY A 131 -18.34 -5.76 -15.82
CA GLY A 131 -17.01 -5.15 -15.74
C GLY A 131 -17.00 -3.63 -15.79
N ASN A 132 -18.15 -2.97 -15.80
CA ASN A 132 -18.28 -1.54 -16.04
C ASN A 132 -17.42 -0.67 -15.12
N ASN A 133 -17.44 -0.93 -13.80
CA ASN A 133 -16.69 -0.13 -12.84
C ASN A 133 -15.18 -0.37 -12.97
N SER A 134 -14.77 -1.61 -13.20
CA SER A 134 -13.37 -1.98 -13.39
C SER A 134 -12.81 -1.37 -14.68
N TYR A 135 -13.56 -1.48 -15.78
CA TYR A 135 -13.18 -0.84 -17.04
C TYR A 135 -13.19 0.69 -16.92
N TYR A 136 -14.21 1.25 -16.25
CA TYR A 136 -14.26 2.68 -15.98
C TYR A 136 -13.05 3.17 -15.16
N LEU A 137 -12.60 2.38 -14.16
CA LEU A 137 -11.35 2.68 -13.45
C LEU A 137 -10.16 2.63 -14.41
N ALA A 138 -10.05 1.60 -15.23
CA ALA A 138 -8.96 1.44 -16.17
C ALA A 138 -8.82 2.62 -17.15
N THR A 139 -9.92 3.22 -17.57
CA THR A 139 -9.89 4.41 -18.47
C THR A 139 -9.28 5.67 -17.84
N ALA A 140 -8.95 5.67 -16.55
CA ALA A 140 -8.19 6.75 -15.93
C ALA A 140 -6.67 6.68 -16.22
N PHE A 141 -6.17 5.54 -16.69
CA PHE A 141 -4.77 5.28 -16.96
C PHE A 141 -4.36 5.74 -18.38
N ASP A 142 -3.05 5.84 -18.63
CA ASP A 142 -2.53 6.19 -19.96
C ASP A 142 -2.62 5.02 -20.94
N GLN A 143 -2.44 3.79 -20.43
CA GLN A 143 -2.46 2.56 -21.20
C GLN A 143 -3.21 1.48 -20.45
N ILE A 144 -3.96 0.68 -21.18
CA ILE A 144 -4.70 -0.48 -20.66
C ILE A 144 -4.20 -1.72 -21.39
N TYR A 145 -3.70 -2.67 -20.64
CA TYR A 145 -3.32 -3.98 -21.13
C TYR A 145 -4.32 -5.02 -20.64
N LEU A 146 -4.93 -5.72 -21.55
CA LEU A 146 -5.81 -6.84 -21.27
C LEU A 146 -5.11 -8.14 -21.68
N GLN A 147 -5.26 -9.19 -20.89
CA GLN A 147 -4.82 -10.51 -21.26
C GLN A 147 -5.49 -10.93 -22.58
N PRO A 148 -4.77 -11.56 -23.56
CA PRO A 148 -5.33 -11.89 -24.87
C PRO A 148 -6.60 -12.74 -24.84
N SER A 149 -6.79 -13.55 -23.78
CA SER A 149 -7.99 -14.37 -23.56
C SER A 149 -9.04 -13.70 -22.67
N GLY A 150 -8.83 -12.46 -22.28
CA GLY A 150 -9.72 -11.75 -21.34
C GLY A 150 -10.92 -11.12 -22.05
N ASP A 151 -12.05 -11.14 -21.39
CA ASP A 151 -13.29 -10.50 -21.85
C ASP A 151 -13.40 -9.05 -21.34
N VAL A 152 -14.14 -8.23 -22.11
CA VAL A 152 -14.45 -6.83 -21.75
C VAL A 152 -15.94 -6.66 -21.54
#